data_ca76f3dd2772cf7999ec408d76890e81
#
_entry.id   ca76f3dd2772cf7999ec408d76890e81
#
_cell.length_a   1.000
_cell.length_b   1.000
_cell.length_c   1.000
_cell.angle_alpha   90.00
_cell.angle_beta   90.00
_cell.angle_gamma   90.00
#
_symmetry.space_group_name_H-M   'P 1'
#
loop_
_entity.id
_entity.type
_entity.pdbx_description
1 polymer ?
#
loop_
_entity_poly.entity_id
_entity_poly.type
_entity_poly.pdbx_seq_one_letter_code
_entity_poly.pdbx_strand_id
1 'polypeptide(L)'
;MTRILAIAAVLTVLLAPRPAAAQQVDVQEFKLANGMRFLLVPRTDQPNVIAAGWLAKVGSVNERPGITGISHFFEHMMFKGTNTIGTRDAAKDADYRAKQKALRDQINALIWNDQYVRFFRGEIDDPWNPANDTPELKDLRAQLKNLMDSQQGRGMGEELAKLKKDLAAVDSKAPDAAAKADALKKRIAEVELAQSAAGSIVKDEFDQVYSKNGGSGMNAFTSHDLTFYFINVPSNKFELWAWMESDRLKDSVFREFYSERDVVHEERRLRTESTPTGKFQEQFDAMFWVSSGYGWPVIGWTSDLNSYTIEEAMKYWNIYYRANNLVGIIVGDFKPDEVKATIERYFGRLEAGKEMPPQVVTLEQKQSAEMRMNAEGDFQPQVEVRYHTVPAGHKDSYALEMMAEILNGKTGRLYKTMIEGRSIASSGRAQNDARKYAGLFAFEAETKGDATPEQLEQAWYEELKKLQDAPVDERELHKVKNQVAADSYRRLQSNFFLLVQLAYAESMMSWRELNEAPKKLQAVTAADIQRVAKSYFDVTNRSVATYKRKAGAAASDDPELAALPAPMRARAKQMAAQLGQMQDPAELRQAMEAMEGQAAQVPPQMKPMFEYMKKKMAERLQQLESGAAPAGK
;
A
#
# COMPACT_ATOMS: atom_id res chain seq x y z
N MET A 1 9.24 -66.03 23.22
CA MET A 1 8.29 -64.89 23.27
C MET A 1 8.88 -63.55 23.74
N THR A 2 9.84 -63.54 24.64
CA THR A 2 10.41 -62.30 25.24
C THR A 2 11.30 -61.46 24.33
N ARG A 3 11.90 -62.00 23.24
CA ARG A 3 12.71 -61.24 22.29
C ARG A 3 11.93 -60.55 21.18
N ILE A 4 10.72 -60.96 20.86
CA ILE A 4 9.84 -60.36 19.86
C ILE A 4 9.14 -59.11 20.43
N LEU A 5 8.85 -59.12 21.71
CA LEU A 5 8.24 -57.94 22.40
C LEU A 5 9.23 -56.76 22.56
N ALA A 6 10.52 -57.04 22.68
CA ALA A 6 11.54 -55.97 22.79
C ALA A 6 11.77 -55.27 21.43
N ILE A 7 11.67 -55.97 20.29
CA ILE A 7 11.78 -55.37 18.95
C ILE A 7 10.57 -54.55 18.58
N ALA A 8 9.35 -54.98 18.99
CA ALA A 8 8.11 -54.22 18.78
C ALA A 8 8.09 -52.90 19.59
N ALA A 9 8.64 -52.87 20.81
CA ALA A 9 8.74 -51.67 21.65
C ALA A 9 9.75 -50.66 21.10
N VAL A 10 10.86 -51.13 20.51
CA VAL A 10 11.87 -50.23 19.87
C VAL A 10 11.33 -49.66 18.55
N LEU A 11 10.56 -50.42 17.76
CA LEU A 11 9.93 -49.89 16.53
C LEU A 11 8.81 -48.87 16.80
N THR A 12 8.08 -49.01 17.92
CA THR A 12 7.00 -48.05 18.28
C THR A 12 7.56 -46.72 18.78
N VAL A 13 8.75 -46.67 19.36
CA VAL A 13 9.42 -45.41 19.76
C VAL A 13 10.01 -44.69 18.56
N LEU A 14 10.34 -45.41 17.46
CA LEU A 14 10.84 -44.79 16.20
C LEU A 14 9.74 -44.22 15.30
N LEU A 15 8.46 -44.58 15.57
CA LEU A 15 7.27 -44.12 14.84
C LEU A 15 6.46 -43.02 15.58
N ALA A 16 6.91 -42.61 16.77
CA ALA A 16 6.31 -41.42 17.37
C ALA A 16 6.52 -40.22 16.44
N PRO A 17 5.43 -39.57 15.99
CA PRO A 17 5.61 -38.35 15.16
C PRO A 17 6.42 -37.37 15.96
N ARG A 18 7.67 -37.13 15.51
CA ARG A 18 8.43 -35.99 16.02
C ARG A 18 7.55 -34.78 15.80
N PRO A 19 7.29 -33.95 16.84
CA PRO A 19 6.64 -32.68 16.60
C PRO A 19 7.43 -32.00 15.49
N ALA A 20 6.78 -31.63 14.39
CA ALA A 20 7.41 -30.89 13.32
C ALA A 20 8.08 -29.69 13.97
N ALA A 21 9.41 -29.69 14.02
CA ALA A 21 10.15 -28.54 14.53
C ALA A 21 9.70 -27.36 13.68
N ALA A 22 9.12 -26.35 14.30
CA ALA A 22 8.73 -25.14 13.59
C ALA A 22 9.95 -24.67 12.82
N GLN A 23 9.82 -24.51 11.50
CA GLN A 23 10.93 -24.08 10.67
C GLN A 23 11.40 -22.73 11.19
N GLN A 24 12.61 -22.68 11.73
CA GLN A 24 13.23 -21.46 12.17
C GLN A 24 13.96 -20.83 11.01
N VAL A 25 13.77 -19.53 10.84
CA VAL A 25 14.56 -18.73 9.90
C VAL A 25 15.87 -18.40 10.58
N ASP A 26 16.99 -18.83 9.98
CA ASP A 26 18.34 -18.50 10.46
C ASP A 26 18.72 -17.11 9.92
N VAL A 27 18.61 -16.11 10.79
CA VAL A 27 18.92 -14.71 10.47
C VAL A 27 20.28 -14.35 11.04
N GLN A 28 21.22 -14.01 10.17
CA GLN A 28 22.50 -13.44 10.55
C GLN A 28 22.37 -11.92 10.68
N GLU A 29 22.44 -11.42 11.91
CA GLU A 29 22.40 -9.99 12.19
C GLU A 29 23.79 -9.38 12.05
N PHE A 30 23.90 -8.28 11.29
CA PHE A 30 25.12 -7.55 11.04
C PHE A 30 24.89 -6.05 11.23
N LYS A 31 25.78 -5.36 11.95
CA LYS A 31 25.64 -3.93 12.25
C LYS A 31 26.89 -3.17 11.80
N LEU A 32 26.68 -2.12 11.02
CA LEU A 32 27.73 -1.19 10.58
C LEU A 32 28.13 -0.21 11.70
N ALA A 33 29.32 0.37 11.58
CA ALA A 33 29.83 1.38 12.51
C ALA A 33 28.93 2.63 12.59
N ASN A 34 28.24 3.00 11.48
CA ASN A 34 27.27 4.11 11.44
C ASN A 34 25.91 3.77 12.06
N GLY A 35 25.74 2.56 12.60
CA GLY A 35 24.53 2.12 13.28
C GLY A 35 23.49 1.41 12.41
N MET A 36 23.61 1.43 11.07
CA MET A 36 22.71 0.69 10.20
C MET A 36 22.83 -0.82 10.45
N ARG A 37 21.69 -1.50 10.53
CA ARG A 37 21.63 -2.94 10.76
C ARG A 37 21.24 -3.65 9.48
N PHE A 38 21.70 -4.88 9.34
CA PHE A 38 21.32 -5.78 8.25
C PHE A 38 20.91 -7.13 8.79
N LEU A 39 19.84 -7.67 8.22
CA LEU A 39 19.32 -9.01 8.45
C LEU A 39 19.61 -9.85 7.19
N LEU A 40 20.49 -10.82 7.30
CA LEU A 40 20.94 -11.65 6.20
C LEU A 40 20.36 -13.06 6.35
N VAL A 41 19.66 -13.54 5.34
CA VAL A 41 19.10 -14.90 5.29
C VAL A 41 19.57 -15.59 4.02
N PRO A 42 20.75 -16.26 4.07
CA PRO A 42 21.26 -17.02 2.94
C PRO A 42 20.38 -18.24 2.68
N ARG A 43 19.94 -18.42 1.42
CA ARG A 43 19.09 -19.53 0.97
C ARG A 43 19.50 -19.99 -0.42
N THR A 44 19.62 -21.29 -0.62
CA THR A 44 20.03 -21.89 -1.89
C THR A 44 18.88 -22.61 -2.62
N ASP A 45 17.69 -22.65 -2.02
CA ASP A 45 16.49 -23.29 -2.59
C ASP A 45 15.86 -22.48 -3.74
N GLN A 46 16.22 -21.19 -3.87
CA GLN A 46 15.92 -20.35 -5.02
C GLN A 46 17.24 -19.80 -5.59
N PRO A 47 17.95 -20.56 -6.45
CA PRO A 47 19.29 -20.21 -6.88
C PRO A 47 19.33 -18.95 -7.75
N ASN A 48 20.43 -18.22 -7.65
CA ASN A 48 20.73 -17.03 -8.44
C ASN A 48 19.78 -15.82 -8.24
N VAL A 49 18.94 -15.80 -7.19
CA VAL A 49 18.02 -14.70 -6.90
C VAL A 49 18.18 -14.24 -5.46
N ILE A 50 18.23 -12.92 -5.30
CA ILE A 50 18.20 -12.22 -4.01
C ILE A 50 16.97 -11.29 -3.98
N ALA A 51 16.13 -11.44 -2.96
CA ALA A 51 15.19 -10.42 -2.55
C ALA A 51 15.90 -9.49 -1.57
N ALA A 52 16.03 -8.22 -1.92
CA ALA A 52 16.76 -7.23 -1.14
C ALA A 52 15.87 -6.01 -0.88
N GLY A 53 16.00 -5.43 0.31
CA GLY A 53 15.27 -4.24 0.69
C GLY A 53 15.85 -3.55 1.90
N TRP A 54 15.34 -2.38 2.19
CA TRP A 54 15.64 -1.68 3.44
C TRP A 54 14.40 -0.96 3.95
N LEU A 55 14.21 -0.98 5.25
CA LEU A 55 13.14 -0.28 5.93
C LEU A 55 13.69 0.94 6.67
N ALA A 56 12.95 2.03 6.61
CA ALA A 56 13.03 3.13 7.56
C ALA A 56 11.99 2.86 8.67
N LYS A 57 12.41 2.92 9.94
CA LYS A 57 11.53 2.74 11.09
C LYS A 57 10.71 4.03 11.32
N VAL A 58 9.91 4.38 10.34
CA VAL A 58 9.08 5.57 10.30
C VAL A 58 7.88 5.35 9.40
N GLY A 59 6.72 5.81 9.85
CA GLY A 59 5.47 5.79 9.11
C GLY A 59 4.56 6.91 9.56
N SER A 60 3.28 6.88 9.21
CA SER A 60 2.37 7.99 9.50
C SER A 60 2.19 8.27 10.99
N VAL A 61 2.38 7.30 11.88
CA VAL A 61 2.31 7.51 13.34
C VAL A 61 3.38 8.47 13.88
N ASN A 62 4.48 8.65 13.15
CA ASN A 62 5.58 9.54 13.51
C ASN A 62 5.37 10.98 13.00
N GLU A 63 4.30 11.21 12.27
CA GLU A 63 3.95 12.51 11.71
C GLU A 63 3.24 13.39 12.75
N ARG A 64 2.95 14.62 12.37
CA ARG A 64 2.15 15.56 13.15
C ARG A 64 1.22 16.35 12.23
N PRO A 65 0.15 16.96 12.75
CA PRO A 65 -0.65 17.93 12.00
C PRO A 65 0.23 18.98 11.30
N GLY A 66 -0.08 19.27 10.05
CA GLY A 66 0.68 20.13 9.15
C GLY A 66 1.66 19.39 8.22
N ILE A 67 1.99 18.13 8.53
CA ILE A 67 2.85 17.28 7.67
C ILE A 67 2.34 15.83 7.57
N THR A 68 1.04 15.59 7.78
CA THR A 68 0.49 14.24 7.63
C THR A 68 0.62 13.77 6.18
N GLY A 69 1.01 12.50 5.98
CA GLY A 69 1.28 11.91 4.67
C GLY A 69 2.72 12.11 4.17
N ILE A 70 3.58 12.79 4.93
CA ILE A 70 4.96 13.03 4.49
C ILE A 70 5.77 11.74 4.38
N SER A 71 5.49 10.70 5.19
CA SER A 71 6.13 9.39 5.08
C SER A 71 5.83 8.74 3.73
N HIS A 72 4.57 8.77 3.30
CA HIS A 72 4.15 8.26 2.01
C HIS A 72 4.71 9.11 0.85
N PHE A 73 4.74 10.42 1.02
CA PHE A 73 5.36 11.31 0.05
C PHE A 73 6.87 11.00 -0.12
N PHE A 74 7.58 10.67 0.96
CA PHE A 74 8.97 10.21 0.89
C PHE A 74 9.11 8.88 0.15
N GLU A 75 8.15 7.97 0.28
CA GLU A 75 8.12 6.74 -0.52
C GLU A 75 8.26 7.08 -2.01
N HIS A 76 7.47 8.01 -2.53
CA HIS A 76 7.54 8.48 -3.91
C HIS A 76 8.86 9.19 -4.23
N MET A 77 9.29 10.10 -3.35
CA MET A 77 10.48 10.91 -3.58
C MET A 77 11.76 10.09 -3.71
N MET A 78 11.84 8.92 -3.07
CA MET A 78 13.00 8.05 -3.14
C MET A 78 13.24 7.42 -4.52
N PHE A 79 12.26 7.45 -5.44
CA PHE A 79 12.42 7.00 -6.82
C PHE A 79 12.83 8.10 -7.80
N LYS A 80 12.95 9.35 -7.33
CA LYS A 80 13.27 10.51 -8.19
C LYS A 80 14.76 10.69 -8.48
N GLY A 81 15.59 9.77 -7.96
CA GLY A 81 17.02 9.70 -8.24
C GLY A 81 17.88 10.64 -7.40
N THR A 82 19.10 10.82 -7.85
CA THR A 82 20.19 11.49 -7.14
C THR A 82 20.88 12.52 -8.05
N ASN A 83 22.01 13.04 -7.66
CA ASN A 83 22.84 13.88 -8.56
C ASN A 83 23.45 13.08 -9.74
N THR A 84 23.45 11.73 -9.67
CA THR A 84 24.02 10.84 -10.70
C THR A 84 22.97 10.09 -11.51
N ILE A 85 21.80 9.82 -10.92
CA ILE A 85 20.69 9.08 -11.55
C ILE A 85 19.46 9.97 -11.66
N GLY A 86 18.75 9.90 -12.77
CA GLY A 86 17.53 10.67 -13.02
C GLY A 86 17.79 12.06 -13.60
N THR A 87 19.03 12.41 -13.93
CA THR A 87 19.36 13.69 -14.57
C THR A 87 20.47 13.56 -15.60
N ARG A 88 20.38 14.36 -16.66
CA ARG A 88 21.44 14.52 -17.66
C ARG A 88 22.44 15.62 -17.26
N ASP A 89 22.00 16.56 -16.43
CA ASP A 89 22.77 17.73 -16.01
C ASP A 89 22.34 18.13 -14.60
N ALA A 90 23.14 17.75 -13.61
CA ALA A 90 22.86 17.99 -12.21
C ALA A 90 22.86 19.49 -11.85
N ALA A 91 23.67 20.31 -12.53
CA ALA A 91 23.72 21.75 -12.28
C ALA A 91 22.46 22.45 -12.80
N LYS A 92 22.02 22.11 -14.02
CA LYS A 92 20.76 22.59 -14.59
C LYS A 92 19.55 22.13 -13.76
N ASP A 93 19.56 20.88 -13.31
CA ASP A 93 18.51 20.33 -12.43
C ASP A 93 18.44 21.10 -11.09
N ALA A 94 19.59 21.42 -10.49
CA ALA A 94 19.65 22.21 -9.26
C ALA A 94 19.11 23.64 -9.45
N ASP A 95 19.39 24.27 -10.60
CA ASP A 95 18.85 25.59 -10.94
C ASP A 95 17.32 25.57 -11.08
N TYR A 96 16.77 24.57 -11.77
CA TYR A 96 15.31 24.38 -11.84
C TYR A 96 14.68 24.23 -10.45
N ARG A 97 15.24 23.39 -9.59
CA ARG A 97 14.75 23.18 -8.23
C ARG A 97 14.78 24.45 -7.38
N ALA A 98 15.87 25.23 -7.49
CA ALA A 98 15.99 26.49 -6.79
C ALA A 98 14.94 27.53 -7.25
N LYS A 99 14.70 27.66 -8.55
CA LYS A 99 13.68 28.55 -9.12
C LYS A 99 12.25 28.10 -8.74
N GLN A 100 11.96 26.81 -8.80
CA GLN A 100 10.66 26.26 -8.38
C GLN A 100 10.40 26.55 -6.90
N LYS A 101 11.44 26.37 -6.05
CA LYS A 101 11.35 26.72 -4.63
C LYS A 101 11.02 28.19 -4.42
N ALA A 102 11.73 29.09 -5.08
CA ALA A 102 11.51 30.55 -4.95
C ALA A 102 10.08 30.96 -5.35
N LEU A 103 9.53 30.39 -6.42
CA LEU A 103 8.13 30.64 -6.80
C LEU A 103 7.15 30.04 -5.78
N ARG A 104 7.44 28.86 -5.27
CA ARG A 104 6.58 28.23 -4.25
C ARG A 104 6.56 29.00 -2.94
N ASP A 105 7.68 29.57 -2.54
CA ASP A 105 7.74 30.42 -1.34
C ASP A 105 6.86 31.65 -1.50
N GLN A 106 6.84 32.28 -2.70
CA GLN A 106 5.94 33.40 -3.01
C GLN A 106 4.46 32.98 -3.00
N ILE A 107 4.14 31.83 -3.61
CA ILE A 107 2.78 31.26 -3.59
C ILE A 107 2.33 31.03 -2.15
N ASN A 108 3.16 30.39 -1.33
CA ASN A 108 2.84 30.12 0.07
C ASN A 108 2.64 31.42 0.85
N ALA A 109 3.47 32.45 0.63
CA ALA A 109 3.32 33.74 1.28
C ALA A 109 1.96 34.40 0.96
N LEU A 110 1.52 34.36 -0.29
CA LEU A 110 0.20 34.89 -0.68
C LEU A 110 -0.94 34.05 -0.10
N ILE A 111 -0.81 32.72 -0.10
CA ILE A 111 -1.83 31.87 0.52
C ILE A 111 -1.99 32.20 2.00
N TRP A 112 -0.88 32.31 2.76
CA TRP A 112 -0.94 32.61 4.19
C TRP A 112 -1.40 34.04 4.49
N ASN A 113 -0.96 35.03 3.72
CA ASN A 113 -1.21 36.43 4.01
C ASN A 113 -2.51 36.96 3.41
N ASP A 114 -3.06 36.31 2.38
CA ASP A 114 -4.30 36.75 1.71
C ASP A 114 -5.38 35.66 1.77
N GLN A 115 -5.15 34.46 1.22
CA GLN A 115 -6.20 33.45 1.09
C GLN A 115 -6.72 32.95 2.46
N TYR A 116 -5.83 32.74 3.46
CA TYR A 116 -6.25 32.38 4.80
C TYR A 116 -7.03 33.52 5.50
N VAL A 117 -6.66 34.79 5.24
CA VAL A 117 -7.40 35.93 5.74
C VAL A 117 -8.82 35.96 5.16
N ARG A 118 -8.96 35.73 3.86
CA ARG A 118 -10.25 35.64 3.18
C ARG A 118 -11.07 34.45 3.67
N PHE A 119 -10.43 33.31 3.91
CA PHE A 119 -11.08 32.14 4.52
C PHE A 119 -11.63 32.44 5.93
N PHE A 120 -10.84 33.07 6.80
CA PHE A 120 -11.30 33.43 8.15
C PHE A 120 -12.40 34.47 8.15
N ARG A 121 -12.54 35.28 7.08
CA ARG A 121 -13.66 36.21 6.88
C ARG A 121 -14.87 35.54 6.23
N GLY A 122 -14.81 34.29 5.87
CA GLY A 122 -15.89 33.57 5.20
C GLY A 122 -16.09 33.97 3.72
N GLU A 123 -15.11 34.62 3.10
CA GLU A 123 -15.15 35.05 1.70
C GLU A 123 -14.87 33.89 0.72
N ILE A 124 -14.14 32.86 1.16
CA ILE A 124 -13.81 31.65 0.43
C ILE A 124 -13.92 30.43 1.35
N ASP A 125 -14.14 29.26 0.78
CA ASP A 125 -14.32 27.99 1.48
C ASP A 125 -13.02 27.18 1.68
N ASP A 126 -12.03 27.39 0.81
CA ASP A 126 -10.72 26.70 0.85
C ASP A 126 -9.61 27.65 0.36
N PRO A 127 -8.62 27.95 1.22
CA PRO A 127 -7.51 28.83 0.85
C PRO A 127 -6.55 28.21 -0.20
N TRP A 128 -6.58 26.90 -0.37
CA TRP A 128 -5.72 26.19 -1.33
C TRP A 128 -6.37 25.94 -2.69
N ASN A 129 -7.69 26.11 -2.79
CA ASN A 129 -8.43 25.85 -4.01
C ASN A 129 -8.07 26.88 -5.11
N PRO A 130 -7.52 26.44 -6.28
CA PRO A 130 -7.14 27.36 -7.37
C PRO A 130 -8.30 28.21 -7.92
N ALA A 131 -9.56 27.78 -7.72
CA ALA A 131 -10.72 28.57 -8.10
C ALA A 131 -10.81 29.92 -7.35
N ASN A 132 -10.24 29.96 -6.15
CA ASN A 132 -10.22 31.14 -5.27
C ASN A 132 -8.99 32.04 -5.49
N ASP A 133 -8.07 31.66 -6.39
CA ASP A 133 -6.83 32.37 -6.62
C ASP A 133 -7.03 33.79 -7.14
N THR A 134 -6.27 34.72 -6.59
CA THR A 134 -6.11 36.07 -7.14
C THR A 134 -5.39 36.03 -8.50
N PRO A 135 -5.47 37.10 -9.31
CA PRO A 135 -4.71 37.15 -10.58
C PRO A 135 -3.21 36.92 -10.39
N GLU A 136 -2.61 37.48 -9.34
CA GLU A 136 -1.18 37.29 -9.01
C GLU A 136 -0.87 35.84 -8.68
N LEU A 137 -1.69 35.19 -7.87
CA LEU A 137 -1.50 33.79 -7.49
C LEU A 137 -1.66 32.86 -8.70
N LYS A 138 -2.60 33.13 -9.61
CA LYS A 138 -2.74 32.40 -10.88
C LYS A 138 -1.48 32.52 -11.75
N ASP A 139 -0.90 33.71 -11.84
CA ASP A 139 0.31 33.93 -12.61
C ASP A 139 1.51 33.16 -12.01
N LEU A 140 1.71 33.22 -10.70
CA LEU A 140 2.79 32.47 -10.03
C LEU A 140 2.64 30.95 -10.20
N ARG A 141 1.41 30.42 -10.11
CA ARG A 141 1.14 29.00 -10.35
C ARG A 141 1.44 28.61 -11.81
N ALA A 142 1.11 29.48 -12.77
CA ALA A 142 1.43 29.26 -14.19
C ALA A 142 2.96 29.27 -14.42
N GLN A 143 3.69 30.21 -13.81
CA GLN A 143 5.15 30.24 -13.88
C GLN A 143 5.77 28.96 -13.28
N LEU A 144 5.30 28.50 -12.10
CA LEU A 144 5.76 27.28 -11.48
C LEU A 144 5.51 26.07 -12.38
N LYS A 145 4.31 25.95 -12.95
CA LYS A 145 3.97 24.88 -13.89
C LYS A 145 4.89 24.88 -15.11
N ASN A 146 5.14 26.05 -15.72
CA ASN A 146 6.04 26.18 -16.87
C ASN A 146 7.48 25.76 -16.54
N LEU A 147 7.97 26.05 -15.32
CA LEU A 147 9.28 25.57 -14.87
C LEU A 147 9.31 24.05 -14.68
N MET A 148 8.26 23.47 -14.11
CA MET A 148 8.14 22.01 -13.95
C MET A 148 8.11 21.32 -15.32
N ASP A 149 7.29 21.81 -16.25
CA ASP A 149 7.20 21.29 -17.61
C ASP A 149 8.55 21.43 -18.37
N SER A 150 9.26 22.54 -18.20
CA SER A 150 10.57 22.75 -18.79
C SER A 150 11.63 21.81 -18.23
N GLN A 151 11.64 21.58 -16.92
CA GLN A 151 12.55 20.62 -16.26
C GLN A 151 12.35 19.20 -16.79
N GLN A 152 11.08 18.81 -17.01
CA GLN A 152 10.69 17.50 -17.54
C GLN A 152 10.83 17.40 -19.08
N GLY A 153 11.26 18.45 -19.74
CA GLY A 153 11.35 18.49 -21.20
C GLY A 153 9.99 18.57 -21.89
N ARG A 154 8.98 19.17 -21.26
CA ARG A 154 7.62 19.34 -21.83
C ARG A 154 7.31 20.80 -22.24
N GLY A 155 8.31 21.67 -22.28
CA GLY A 155 8.13 23.08 -22.60
C GLY A 155 7.56 23.39 -24.00
N MET A 156 7.51 22.40 -24.90
CA MET A 156 6.88 22.49 -26.22
C MET A 156 5.52 21.75 -26.28
N GLY A 157 4.85 21.56 -25.16
CA GLY A 157 3.62 20.75 -25.07
C GLY A 157 2.48 21.25 -25.96
N GLU A 158 2.34 22.56 -26.13
CA GLU A 158 1.32 23.15 -27.00
C GLU A 158 1.58 22.86 -28.48
N GLU A 159 2.85 22.99 -28.95
CA GLU A 159 3.22 22.63 -30.33
C GLU A 159 2.98 21.15 -30.59
N LEU A 160 3.35 20.30 -29.63
CA LEU A 160 3.15 18.85 -29.74
C LEU A 160 1.66 18.47 -29.76
N ALA A 161 0.84 19.09 -28.90
CA ALA A 161 -0.61 18.88 -28.88
C ALA A 161 -1.26 19.31 -30.19
N LYS A 162 -0.83 20.45 -30.77
CA LYS A 162 -1.29 20.90 -32.06
C LYS A 162 -0.92 19.92 -33.17
N LEU A 163 0.34 19.49 -33.23
CA LEU A 163 0.79 18.52 -34.24
C LEU A 163 0.05 17.18 -34.15
N LYS A 164 -0.20 16.67 -32.93
CA LYS A 164 -0.98 15.45 -32.72
C LYS A 164 -2.44 15.62 -33.15
N LYS A 165 -3.04 16.78 -32.89
CA LYS A 165 -4.39 17.11 -33.35
C LYS A 165 -4.45 17.19 -34.88
N ASP A 166 -3.45 17.85 -35.52
CA ASP A 166 -3.35 17.95 -36.96
C ASP A 166 -3.17 16.56 -37.60
N LEU A 167 -2.38 15.69 -36.99
CA LEU A 167 -2.22 14.30 -37.44
C LEU A 167 -3.55 13.50 -37.36
N ALA A 168 -4.28 13.66 -36.27
CA ALA A 168 -5.60 13.00 -36.10
C ALA A 168 -6.67 13.54 -37.07
N ALA A 169 -6.50 14.77 -37.56
CA ALA A 169 -7.40 15.43 -38.51
C ALA A 169 -7.07 15.10 -39.98
N VAL A 170 -6.04 14.30 -40.26
CA VAL A 170 -5.69 13.93 -41.64
C VAL A 170 -6.76 13.01 -42.21
N ASP A 171 -7.46 13.47 -43.26
CA ASP A 171 -8.46 12.65 -43.99
C ASP A 171 -7.74 11.51 -44.72
N SER A 172 -7.94 10.28 -44.26
CA SER A 172 -7.34 9.06 -44.84
C SER A 172 -7.69 8.80 -46.31
N LYS A 173 -8.71 9.47 -46.83
CA LYS A 173 -9.15 9.35 -48.23
C LYS A 173 -8.53 10.40 -49.17
N ALA A 174 -7.81 11.39 -48.63
CA ALA A 174 -7.16 12.41 -49.47
C ALA A 174 -5.97 11.81 -50.25
N PRO A 175 -5.72 12.24 -51.50
CA PRO A 175 -4.62 11.69 -52.30
C PRO A 175 -3.21 11.84 -51.69
N ASP A 176 -3.02 12.84 -50.82
CA ASP A 176 -1.77 13.16 -50.16
C ASP A 176 -1.72 12.76 -48.66
N ALA A 177 -2.73 12.02 -48.19
CA ALA A 177 -2.92 11.67 -46.78
C ALA A 177 -1.69 10.98 -46.16
N ALA A 178 -1.11 10.02 -46.86
CA ALA A 178 0.04 9.28 -46.38
C ALA A 178 1.29 10.19 -46.21
N ALA A 179 1.58 11.00 -47.22
CA ALA A 179 2.72 11.93 -47.19
C ALA A 179 2.55 12.98 -46.07
N LYS A 180 1.34 13.51 -45.91
CA LYS A 180 1.02 14.49 -44.87
C LYS A 180 1.10 13.88 -43.45
N ALA A 181 0.59 12.66 -43.27
CA ALA A 181 0.71 11.94 -41.99
C ALA A 181 2.16 11.64 -41.63
N ASP A 182 3.00 11.22 -42.60
CA ASP A 182 4.41 10.92 -42.37
C ASP A 182 5.22 12.19 -42.06
N ALA A 183 4.93 13.31 -42.73
CA ALA A 183 5.54 14.61 -42.42
C ALA A 183 5.20 15.05 -40.97
N LEU A 184 3.94 14.92 -40.55
CA LEU A 184 3.52 15.24 -39.18
C LEU A 184 4.15 14.31 -38.15
N LYS A 185 4.20 13.00 -38.39
CA LYS A 185 4.89 12.02 -37.51
C LYS A 185 6.37 12.36 -37.36
N LYS A 186 7.04 12.71 -38.46
CA LYS A 186 8.44 13.13 -38.43
C LYS A 186 8.61 14.38 -37.58
N ARG A 187 7.76 15.40 -37.79
CA ARG A 187 7.82 16.65 -36.99
C ARG A 187 7.52 16.40 -35.52
N ILE A 188 6.56 15.53 -35.18
CA ILE A 188 6.27 15.09 -33.81
C ILE A 188 7.53 14.48 -33.19
N ALA A 189 8.19 13.55 -33.86
CA ALA A 189 9.40 12.92 -33.37
C ALA A 189 10.56 13.93 -33.15
N GLU A 190 10.72 14.90 -34.06
CA GLU A 190 11.70 15.98 -33.92
C GLU A 190 11.41 16.86 -32.68
N VAL A 191 10.15 17.23 -32.45
CA VAL A 191 9.76 18.04 -31.30
C VAL A 191 9.90 17.23 -30.00
N GLU A 192 9.52 15.97 -29.98
CA GLU A 192 9.71 15.09 -28.83
C GLU A 192 11.18 14.90 -28.47
N LEU A 193 12.06 14.77 -29.47
CA LEU A 193 13.50 14.69 -29.28
C LEU A 193 14.06 16.00 -28.72
N ALA A 194 13.66 17.15 -29.29
CA ALA A 194 14.06 18.47 -28.83
C ALA A 194 13.59 18.74 -27.38
N GLN A 195 12.36 18.40 -27.05
CA GLN A 195 11.84 18.48 -25.69
C GLN A 195 12.65 17.64 -24.70
N SER A 196 12.91 16.38 -25.08
CA SER A 196 13.70 15.47 -24.26
C SER A 196 15.12 15.99 -24.02
N ALA A 197 15.75 16.62 -25.04
CA ALA A 197 17.07 17.23 -24.91
C ALA A 197 17.08 18.53 -24.09
N ALA A 198 15.97 19.28 -24.12
CA ALA A 198 15.84 20.54 -23.38
C ALA A 198 15.66 20.33 -21.86
N GLY A 199 15.04 19.24 -21.42
CA GLY A 199 14.86 18.93 -20.02
C GLY A 199 16.15 18.44 -19.33
N SER A 200 16.19 18.56 -18.00
CA SER A 200 17.29 17.98 -17.18
C SER A 200 16.99 16.56 -16.71
N ILE A 201 15.75 16.13 -16.72
CA ILE A 201 15.31 14.84 -16.15
C ILE A 201 15.51 13.70 -17.16
N VAL A 202 16.00 12.56 -16.66
CA VAL A 202 15.90 11.26 -17.30
C VAL A 202 14.78 10.49 -16.59
N LYS A 203 13.64 10.40 -17.27
CA LYS A 203 12.44 9.80 -16.68
C LYS A 203 12.67 8.31 -16.36
N ASP A 204 12.24 7.90 -15.16
CA ASP A 204 12.24 6.51 -14.69
C ASP A 204 13.63 5.82 -14.78
N GLU A 205 14.74 6.60 -14.78
CA GLU A 205 16.09 6.04 -14.95
C GLU A 205 16.44 5.06 -13.84
N PHE A 206 15.97 5.33 -12.61
CA PHE A 206 16.18 4.43 -11.47
C PHE A 206 15.61 3.03 -11.74
N ASP A 207 14.38 2.94 -12.24
CA ASP A 207 13.75 1.68 -12.65
C ASP A 207 14.45 1.05 -13.86
N GLN A 208 14.78 1.88 -14.87
CA GLN A 208 15.45 1.41 -16.10
C GLN A 208 16.80 0.76 -15.83
N VAL A 209 17.58 1.27 -14.87
CA VAL A 209 18.88 0.69 -14.52
C VAL A 209 18.68 -0.72 -13.94
N TYR A 210 17.71 -0.90 -13.05
CA TYR A 210 17.40 -2.21 -12.50
C TYR A 210 16.85 -3.17 -13.56
N SER A 211 15.85 -2.78 -14.31
CA SER A 211 15.18 -3.61 -15.32
C SER A 211 16.17 -4.11 -16.37
N LYS A 212 17.06 -3.24 -16.88
CA LYS A 212 18.11 -3.61 -17.85
C LYS A 212 19.15 -4.59 -17.27
N ASN A 213 19.26 -4.68 -15.96
CA ASN A 213 20.18 -5.58 -15.26
C ASN A 213 19.49 -6.80 -14.64
N GLY A 214 18.24 -7.10 -15.01
CA GLY A 214 17.49 -8.27 -14.57
C GLY A 214 16.80 -8.09 -13.21
N GLY A 215 16.76 -6.88 -12.68
CA GLY A 215 15.94 -6.53 -11.51
C GLY A 215 14.45 -6.64 -11.82
N SER A 216 13.67 -7.08 -10.87
CA SER A 216 12.21 -7.24 -11.03
C SER A 216 11.46 -6.98 -9.74
N GLY A 217 10.21 -6.53 -9.85
CA GLY A 217 9.34 -6.31 -8.72
C GLY A 217 9.82 -5.19 -7.79
N MET A 218 10.55 -4.18 -8.33
CA MET A 218 10.90 -2.98 -7.58
C MET A 218 9.63 -2.27 -7.14
N ASN A 219 9.52 -2.03 -5.85
CA ASN A 219 8.38 -1.32 -5.26
C ASN A 219 8.73 -0.79 -3.87
N ALA A 220 7.79 -0.06 -3.29
CA ALA A 220 7.82 0.35 -1.91
C ALA A 220 6.40 0.36 -1.33
N PHE A 221 6.29 0.47 -0.02
CA PHE A 221 5.03 0.78 0.64
C PHE A 221 5.28 1.50 1.96
N THR A 222 4.33 2.34 2.31
CA THR A 222 4.26 3.03 3.60
C THR A 222 3.06 2.52 4.39
N SER A 223 3.27 2.28 5.68
CA SER A 223 2.21 2.02 6.64
C SER A 223 2.29 3.01 7.80
N HIS A 224 1.52 2.77 8.85
CA HIS A 224 1.59 3.61 10.04
C HIS A 224 2.95 3.55 10.75
N ASP A 225 3.65 2.41 10.71
CA ASP A 225 4.83 2.14 11.54
C ASP A 225 6.13 1.93 10.75
N LEU A 226 6.08 1.86 9.41
CA LEU A 226 7.26 1.65 8.57
C LEU A 226 7.07 2.20 7.16
N THR A 227 8.21 2.53 6.52
CA THR A 227 8.32 2.70 5.07
C THR A 227 9.36 1.72 4.56
N PHE A 228 9.01 0.89 3.57
CA PHE A 228 9.83 -0.21 3.11
C PHE A 228 10.03 -0.19 1.60
N TYR A 229 11.28 -0.36 1.15
CA TYR A 229 11.70 -0.36 -0.24
C TYR A 229 12.33 -1.70 -0.58
N PHE A 230 11.98 -2.30 -1.71
CA PHE A 230 12.42 -3.66 -2.04
C PHE A 230 12.47 -3.93 -3.55
N ILE A 231 13.25 -4.96 -3.90
CA ILE A 231 13.41 -5.45 -5.27
C ILE A 231 13.95 -6.89 -5.25
N ASN A 232 13.70 -7.64 -6.32
CA ASN A 232 14.42 -8.87 -6.60
C ASN A 232 15.52 -8.59 -7.62
N VAL A 233 16.74 -9.03 -7.34
CA VAL A 233 17.88 -8.89 -8.23
C VAL A 233 18.57 -10.23 -8.45
N PRO A 234 19.20 -10.49 -9.62
CA PRO A 234 20.12 -11.61 -9.78
C PRO A 234 21.27 -11.54 -8.76
N SER A 235 21.70 -12.67 -8.22
CA SER A 235 22.75 -12.70 -7.18
C SER A 235 24.04 -11.98 -7.59
N ASN A 236 24.43 -12.09 -8.88
CA ASN A 236 25.58 -11.39 -9.44
C ASN A 236 25.37 -9.87 -9.65
N LYS A 237 24.19 -9.34 -9.32
CA LYS A 237 23.85 -7.92 -9.38
C LYS A 237 23.64 -7.29 -8.00
N PHE A 238 23.99 -8.00 -6.93
CA PHE A 238 23.87 -7.48 -5.57
C PHE A 238 24.68 -6.18 -5.36
N GLU A 239 25.87 -6.07 -5.96
CA GLU A 239 26.67 -4.85 -5.89
C GLU A 239 25.99 -3.65 -6.55
N LEU A 240 25.27 -3.85 -7.66
CA LEU A 240 24.44 -2.82 -8.28
C LEU A 240 23.36 -2.34 -7.30
N TRP A 241 22.65 -3.26 -6.64
CA TRP A 241 21.67 -2.92 -5.62
C TRP A 241 22.31 -2.11 -4.48
N ALA A 242 23.43 -2.56 -3.95
CA ALA A 242 24.11 -1.88 -2.84
C ALA A 242 24.54 -0.45 -3.22
N TRP A 243 25.02 -0.26 -4.45
CA TRP A 243 25.38 1.06 -4.97
C TRP A 243 24.14 1.95 -5.10
N MET A 244 23.11 1.52 -5.81
CA MET A 244 21.93 2.33 -6.09
C MET A 244 21.17 2.71 -4.83
N GLU A 245 20.95 1.75 -3.91
CA GLU A 245 20.22 2.00 -2.68
C GLU A 245 21.00 2.92 -1.72
N SER A 246 22.32 2.71 -1.59
CA SER A 246 23.15 3.60 -0.78
C SER A 246 23.30 5.00 -1.39
N ASP A 247 23.26 5.13 -2.72
CA ASP A 247 23.33 6.43 -3.40
C ASP A 247 22.07 7.26 -3.13
N ARG A 248 20.89 6.69 -3.31
CA ARG A 248 19.64 7.40 -3.01
C ARG A 248 19.45 7.73 -1.53
N LEU A 249 20.05 6.94 -0.61
CA LEU A 249 20.07 7.23 0.82
C LEU A 249 21.08 8.31 1.20
N LYS A 250 22.11 8.53 0.39
CA LYS A 250 23.14 9.52 0.65
C LYS A 250 22.87 10.86 -0.04
N ASP A 251 22.49 10.82 -1.31
CA ASP A 251 22.48 11.96 -2.23
C ASP A 251 21.10 12.25 -2.86
N SER A 252 19.99 11.90 -2.16
CA SER A 252 18.64 12.25 -2.62
C SER A 252 18.48 13.77 -2.77
N VAL A 253 18.00 14.19 -3.91
CA VAL A 253 17.91 15.63 -4.27
C VAL A 253 16.48 16.17 -4.29
N PHE A 254 15.48 15.35 -3.96
CA PHE A 254 14.05 15.71 -4.00
C PHE A 254 13.62 16.35 -5.33
N ARG A 255 14.09 15.74 -6.43
CA ARG A 255 13.71 16.16 -7.78
C ARG A 255 12.20 15.99 -7.98
N GLU A 256 11.58 16.90 -8.75
CA GLU A 256 10.15 16.86 -9.03
C GLU A 256 9.25 16.99 -7.78
N PHE A 257 9.73 17.61 -6.71
CA PHE A 257 9.03 17.69 -5.41
C PHE A 257 7.58 18.16 -5.55
N TYR A 258 7.34 19.22 -6.29
CA TYR A 258 6.01 19.80 -6.42
C TYR A 258 5.12 19.05 -7.43
N SER A 259 5.71 18.50 -8.50
CA SER A 259 4.96 17.65 -9.44
C SER A 259 4.58 16.31 -8.80
N GLU A 260 5.46 15.75 -7.98
CA GLU A 260 5.14 14.50 -7.28
C GLU A 260 4.07 14.68 -6.21
N ARG A 261 4.03 15.83 -5.57
CA ARG A 261 2.93 16.19 -4.68
C ARG A 261 1.58 16.17 -5.42
N ASP A 262 1.53 16.67 -6.65
CA ASP A 262 0.33 16.64 -7.48
C ASP A 262 -0.05 15.19 -7.87
N VAL A 263 0.93 14.29 -8.05
CA VAL A 263 0.71 12.84 -8.24
C VAL A 263 0.08 12.22 -7.00
N VAL A 264 0.57 12.54 -5.80
CA VAL A 264 -0.01 12.03 -4.54
C VAL A 264 -1.45 12.57 -4.32
N HIS A 265 -1.74 13.81 -4.73
CA HIS A 265 -3.12 14.32 -4.75
C HIS A 265 -4.04 13.49 -5.66
N GLU A 266 -3.58 13.16 -6.87
CA GLU A 266 -4.34 12.28 -7.78
C GLU A 266 -4.52 10.88 -7.20
N GLU A 267 -3.51 10.33 -6.57
CA GLU A 267 -3.62 9.04 -5.89
C GLU A 267 -4.65 9.10 -4.76
N ARG A 268 -4.62 10.15 -3.92
CA ARG A 268 -5.61 10.38 -2.89
C ARG A 268 -7.02 10.49 -3.48
N ARG A 269 -7.18 11.26 -4.57
CA ARG A 269 -8.44 11.38 -5.28
C ARG A 269 -8.95 10.01 -5.75
N LEU A 270 -8.08 9.19 -6.33
CA LEU A 270 -8.44 7.87 -6.86
C LEU A 270 -8.72 6.85 -5.75
N ARG A 271 -7.91 6.81 -4.69
CA ARG A 271 -8.00 5.78 -3.65
C ARG A 271 -9.00 6.10 -2.54
N THR A 272 -9.19 7.38 -2.22
CA THR A 272 -10.03 7.81 -1.09
C THR A 272 -11.28 8.53 -1.57
N GLU A 273 -11.14 9.58 -2.40
CA GLU A 273 -12.26 10.48 -2.68
C GLU A 273 -13.23 9.93 -3.72
N SER A 274 -12.72 9.17 -4.71
CA SER A 274 -13.53 8.56 -5.76
C SER A 274 -14.04 7.15 -5.39
N THR A 275 -13.59 6.57 -4.27
CA THR A 275 -14.13 5.30 -3.79
C THR A 275 -15.41 5.55 -2.97
N PRO A 276 -16.45 4.75 -3.14
CA PRO A 276 -17.74 4.99 -2.49
C PRO A 276 -17.67 5.08 -0.95
N THR A 277 -16.80 4.29 -0.32
CA THR A 277 -16.62 4.24 1.15
C THR A 277 -15.38 4.97 1.65
N GLY A 278 -14.47 5.41 0.77
CA GLY A 278 -13.14 5.88 1.18
C GLY A 278 -13.15 7.06 2.16
N LYS A 279 -13.95 8.09 1.88
CA LYS A 279 -14.09 9.24 2.78
C LYS A 279 -14.70 8.86 4.14
N PHE A 280 -15.64 7.91 4.14
CA PHE A 280 -16.27 7.44 5.38
C PHE A 280 -15.32 6.59 6.21
N GLN A 281 -14.51 5.74 5.56
CA GLN A 281 -13.47 4.97 6.25
C GLN A 281 -12.43 5.88 6.89
N GLU A 282 -11.98 6.92 6.18
CA GLU A 282 -11.06 7.91 6.73
C GLU A 282 -11.66 8.66 7.95
N GLN A 283 -12.94 9.01 7.88
CA GLN A 283 -13.64 9.61 9.04
C GLN A 283 -13.81 8.60 10.18
N PHE A 284 -14.06 7.35 9.88
CA PHE A 284 -14.18 6.31 10.91
C PHE A 284 -12.83 6.04 11.60
N ASP A 285 -11.72 6.03 10.85
CA ASP A 285 -10.38 5.96 11.43
C ASP A 285 -10.10 7.13 12.37
N ALA A 286 -10.40 8.37 11.94
CA ALA A 286 -10.22 9.57 12.74
C ALA A 286 -11.14 9.61 13.97
N MET A 287 -12.33 9.04 13.90
CA MET A 287 -13.25 8.91 15.03
C MET A 287 -12.79 7.83 16.02
N PHE A 288 -12.29 6.71 15.51
CA PHE A 288 -11.85 5.57 16.32
C PHE A 288 -10.58 5.88 17.10
N TRP A 289 -9.55 6.43 16.45
CA TRP A 289 -8.29 6.79 17.07
C TRP A 289 -8.34 8.23 17.60
N VAL A 290 -8.60 8.40 18.88
CA VAL A 290 -8.86 9.73 19.48
C VAL A 290 -7.58 10.53 19.71
N SER A 291 -6.51 9.87 20.12
CA SER A 291 -5.26 10.56 20.50
C SER A 291 -4.03 10.04 19.76
N SER A 292 -4.09 8.84 19.25
CA SER A 292 -2.98 8.21 18.52
C SER A 292 -2.80 8.79 17.13
N GLY A 293 -1.57 8.88 16.66
CA GLY A 293 -1.22 9.15 15.26
C GLY A 293 -1.73 8.12 14.25
N TYR A 294 -2.41 7.08 14.70
CA TYR A 294 -3.12 6.14 13.83
C TYR A 294 -4.44 6.71 13.26
N GLY A 295 -4.91 7.85 13.75
CA GLY A 295 -6.17 8.46 13.33
C GLY A 295 -6.09 9.27 12.04
N TRP A 296 -4.90 9.61 11.54
CA TRP A 296 -4.79 10.27 10.24
C TRP A 296 -4.39 9.30 9.12
N PRO A 297 -4.81 9.59 7.89
CA PRO A 297 -4.53 8.71 6.76
C PRO A 297 -3.04 8.66 6.43
N VAL A 298 -2.53 7.49 6.04
CA VAL A 298 -1.14 7.32 5.59
C VAL A 298 -0.81 8.21 4.40
N ILE A 299 -1.78 8.45 3.50
CA ILE A 299 -1.63 9.36 2.36
C ILE A 299 -1.64 10.85 2.75
N GLY A 300 -2.05 11.18 3.98
CA GLY A 300 -2.13 12.54 4.51
C GLY A 300 -3.43 13.28 4.20
N TRP A 301 -3.69 14.34 4.98
CA TRP A 301 -4.80 15.26 4.72
C TRP A 301 -4.48 16.16 3.53
N THR A 302 -5.49 16.52 2.75
CA THR A 302 -5.35 17.39 1.57
C THR A 302 -4.69 18.73 1.89
N SER A 303 -5.06 19.36 3.01
CA SER A 303 -4.45 20.60 3.47
C SER A 303 -2.96 20.49 3.73
N ASP A 304 -2.53 19.39 4.36
CA ASP A 304 -1.13 19.15 4.68
C ASP A 304 -0.32 18.87 3.41
N LEU A 305 -0.84 18.04 2.49
CA LEU A 305 -0.25 17.81 1.18
C LEU A 305 -0.02 19.13 0.42
N ASN A 306 -0.98 20.04 0.48
CA ASN A 306 -0.87 21.35 -0.16
C ASN A 306 0.24 22.23 0.45
N SER A 307 0.52 22.10 1.75
CA SER A 307 1.40 22.99 2.50
C SER A 307 2.88 22.57 2.51
N TYR A 308 3.23 21.35 2.09
CA TYR A 308 4.60 20.82 2.17
C TYR A 308 5.65 21.77 1.57
N THR A 309 6.74 21.93 2.34
CA THR A 309 7.94 22.65 1.91
C THR A 309 9.14 21.71 1.84
N ILE A 310 10.12 22.07 1.02
CA ILE A 310 11.38 21.33 0.94
C ILE A 310 12.11 21.36 2.28
N GLU A 311 12.00 22.46 3.04
CA GLU A 311 12.61 22.60 4.36
C GLU A 311 12.04 21.60 5.38
N GLU A 312 10.72 21.39 5.39
CA GLU A 312 10.09 20.39 6.26
C GLU A 312 10.48 18.99 5.85
N ALA A 313 10.50 18.72 4.54
CA ALA A 313 10.97 17.47 4.01
C ALA A 313 12.44 17.19 4.39
N MET A 314 13.33 18.17 4.28
CA MET A 314 14.72 18.04 4.72
C MET A 314 14.85 17.80 6.22
N LYS A 315 14.02 18.44 7.06
CA LYS A 315 14.00 18.17 8.51
C LYS A 315 13.58 16.72 8.78
N TYR A 316 12.51 16.26 8.11
CA TYR A 316 12.02 14.90 8.22
C TYR A 316 13.07 13.86 7.80
N TRP A 317 13.72 14.09 6.63
CA TRP A 317 14.83 13.28 6.16
C TRP A 317 15.96 13.17 7.18
N ASN A 318 16.39 14.29 7.73
CA ASN A 318 17.51 14.35 8.69
C ASN A 318 17.22 13.64 10.01
N ILE A 319 15.94 13.42 10.34
CA ILE A 319 15.52 12.70 11.53
C ILE A 319 15.40 11.20 11.24
N TYR A 320 14.70 10.83 10.17
CA TYR A 320 14.21 9.46 10.00
C TYR A 320 14.98 8.64 8.97
N TYR A 321 15.61 9.27 7.95
CA TYR A 321 16.35 8.58 6.89
C TYR A 321 17.87 8.60 7.14
N ARG A 322 18.27 8.33 8.38
CA ARG A 322 19.67 8.23 8.80
C ARG A 322 20.03 6.79 9.11
N ALA A 323 21.30 6.43 8.89
CA ALA A 323 21.79 5.06 8.98
C ALA A 323 21.35 4.31 10.25
N ASN A 324 21.37 4.97 11.41
CA ASN A 324 21.00 4.39 12.70
C ASN A 324 19.48 4.12 12.87
N ASN A 325 18.62 4.60 11.94
CA ASN A 325 17.19 4.30 11.92
C ASN A 325 16.78 3.36 10.76
N LEU A 326 17.76 2.87 9.98
CA LEU A 326 17.52 2.01 8.82
C LEU A 326 17.91 0.56 9.11
N VAL A 327 17.18 -0.38 8.52
CA VAL A 327 17.50 -1.81 8.56
C VAL A 327 17.45 -2.38 7.14
N GLY A 328 18.58 -2.86 6.65
CA GLY A 328 18.64 -3.63 5.40
C GLY A 328 18.25 -5.09 5.62
N ILE A 329 17.58 -5.69 4.67
CA ILE A 329 17.15 -7.09 4.73
C ILE A 329 17.48 -7.75 3.40
N ILE A 330 18.22 -8.86 3.45
CA ILE A 330 18.71 -9.59 2.29
C ILE A 330 18.34 -11.06 2.44
N VAL A 331 17.57 -11.60 1.52
CA VAL A 331 17.10 -12.99 1.52
C VAL A 331 17.39 -13.62 0.18
N GLY A 332 18.09 -14.74 0.14
CA GLY A 332 18.32 -15.45 -1.14
C GLY A 332 19.69 -16.11 -1.26
N ASP A 333 20.08 -16.36 -2.50
CA ASP A 333 21.29 -17.09 -2.84
C ASP A 333 22.51 -16.16 -2.87
N PHE A 334 23.25 -16.17 -1.76
CA PHE A 334 24.48 -15.39 -1.62
C PHE A 334 25.44 -15.99 -0.58
N LYS A 335 26.70 -15.58 -0.65
CA LYS A 335 27.69 -15.86 0.39
C LYS A 335 27.74 -14.71 1.38
N PRO A 336 27.50 -14.96 2.69
CA PRO A 336 27.40 -13.91 3.70
C PRO A 336 28.60 -12.97 3.75
N ASP A 337 29.82 -13.48 3.64
CA ASP A 337 31.03 -12.65 3.77
C ASP A 337 31.22 -11.70 2.57
N GLU A 338 30.86 -12.13 1.35
CA GLU A 338 30.90 -11.29 0.15
C GLU A 338 29.85 -10.17 0.25
N VAL A 339 28.65 -10.51 0.72
CA VAL A 339 27.56 -9.56 0.92
C VAL A 339 27.91 -8.54 2.03
N LYS A 340 28.47 -8.99 3.17
CA LYS A 340 28.91 -8.10 4.24
C LYS A 340 29.97 -7.11 3.77
N ALA A 341 30.98 -7.55 3.03
CA ALA A 341 32.02 -6.69 2.47
C ALA A 341 31.44 -5.62 1.51
N THR A 342 30.48 -6.02 0.67
CA THR A 342 29.79 -5.11 -0.23
C THR A 342 28.94 -4.09 0.56
N ILE A 343 28.20 -4.54 1.56
CA ILE A 343 27.41 -3.68 2.46
C ILE A 343 28.31 -2.65 3.16
N GLU A 344 29.45 -3.05 3.72
CA GLU A 344 30.40 -2.13 4.36
C GLU A 344 30.90 -1.06 3.39
N ARG A 345 31.26 -1.45 2.16
CA ARG A 345 31.76 -0.53 1.14
C ARG A 345 30.74 0.55 0.79
N TYR A 346 29.48 0.18 0.59
CA TYR A 346 28.45 1.08 0.05
C TYR A 346 27.65 1.78 1.16
N PHE A 347 27.14 1.05 2.13
CA PHE A 347 26.31 1.61 3.20
C PHE A 347 27.13 2.17 4.37
N GLY A 348 28.38 1.75 4.52
CA GLY A 348 29.29 2.32 5.54
C GLY A 348 29.57 3.81 5.37
N ARG A 349 29.38 4.36 4.17
CA ARG A 349 29.54 5.79 3.83
C ARG A 349 28.33 6.66 4.24
N LEU A 350 27.21 6.05 4.66
CA LEU A 350 26.03 6.80 5.08
C LEU A 350 26.25 7.43 6.45
N GLU A 351 25.71 8.63 6.63
CA GLU A 351 25.78 9.34 7.89
C GLU A 351 24.80 8.76 8.92
N ALA A 352 25.27 8.60 10.15
CA ALA A 352 24.38 8.37 11.28
C ALA A 352 23.61 9.65 11.61
N GLY A 353 22.39 9.51 12.11
CA GLY A 353 21.68 10.61 12.74
C GLY A 353 22.42 11.07 14.00
N LYS A 354 22.43 12.37 14.26
CA LYS A 354 23.01 12.93 15.48
C LYS A 354 22.30 12.43 16.73
N GLU A 355 21.00 12.22 16.60
CA GLU A 355 20.12 11.72 17.65
C GLU A 355 19.22 10.61 17.07
N MET A 356 18.66 9.79 17.93
CA MET A 356 17.62 8.84 17.53
C MET A 356 16.31 9.59 17.24
N PRO A 357 15.47 9.08 16.33
CA PRO A 357 14.15 9.65 16.10
C PRO A 357 13.35 9.81 17.40
N PRO A 358 12.54 10.87 17.53
CA PRO A 358 11.67 11.06 18.68
C PRO A 358 10.78 9.84 18.93
N GLN A 359 10.61 9.49 20.20
CA GLN A 359 9.67 8.42 20.56
C GLN A 359 8.22 8.90 20.40
N VAL A 360 7.36 8.02 19.94
CA VAL A 360 5.91 8.24 19.99
C VAL A 360 5.46 8.05 21.44
N VAL A 361 5.17 9.15 22.12
CA VAL A 361 4.83 9.14 23.56
C VAL A 361 3.32 9.19 23.80
N THR A 362 2.54 9.67 22.83
CA THR A 362 1.08 9.75 22.92
C THR A 362 0.48 8.38 22.67
N LEU A 363 -0.10 7.79 23.70
CA LEU A 363 -0.82 6.53 23.62
C LEU A 363 -2.30 6.77 23.34
N GLU A 364 -2.95 5.77 22.73
CA GLU A 364 -4.40 5.82 22.53
C GLU A 364 -5.14 5.89 23.86
N GLN A 365 -6.11 6.77 23.94
CA GLN A 365 -6.95 6.94 25.13
C GLN A 365 -7.98 5.81 25.22
N LYS A 366 -8.22 5.34 26.44
CA LYS A 366 -9.26 4.35 26.66
C LYS A 366 -10.63 4.93 26.30
N GLN A 367 -11.33 4.28 25.39
CA GLN A 367 -12.70 4.62 25.05
C GLN A 367 -13.63 4.39 26.23
N SER A 368 -14.53 5.33 26.50
CA SER A 368 -15.43 5.32 27.66
C SER A 368 -16.91 5.23 27.30
N ALA A 369 -17.25 5.36 26.02
CA ALA A 369 -18.60 5.24 25.50
C ALA A 369 -18.60 4.70 24.08
N GLU A 370 -19.69 4.02 23.68
CA GLU A 370 -19.86 3.58 22.30
C GLU A 370 -19.82 4.77 21.33
N MET A 371 -19.14 4.57 20.20
CA MET A 371 -19.13 5.54 19.10
C MET A 371 -19.86 4.97 17.90
N ARG A 372 -20.65 5.80 17.20
CA ARG A 372 -21.40 5.36 16.02
C ARG A 372 -21.30 6.37 14.88
N MET A 373 -21.01 5.87 13.68
CA MET A 373 -21.07 6.60 12.42
C MET A 373 -22.13 5.96 11.52
N ASN A 374 -23.01 6.76 10.95
CA ASN A 374 -23.96 6.34 9.93
C ASN A 374 -23.62 7.05 8.62
N ALA A 375 -23.34 6.29 7.57
CA ALA A 375 -22.98 6.80 6.26
C ALA A 375 -24.01 6.34 5.22
N GLU A 376 -24.35 7.24 4.29
CA GLU A 376 -25.21 6.93 3.15
C GLU A 376 -24.50 7.24 1.83
N GLY A 377 -24.56 6.31 0.90
CA GLY A 377 -23.88 6.45 -0.39
C GLY A 377 -24.27 5.38 -1.40
N ASP A 378 -23.60 5.43 -2.55
CA ASP A 378 -23.77 4.41 -3.60
C ASP A 378 -22.81 3.24 -3.37
N PHE A 379 -23.13 2.42 -2.39
CA PHE A 379 -22.37 1.21 -2.04
C PHE A 379 -23.29 0.08 -1.55
N GLN A 380 -22.76 -1.13 -1.50
CA GLN A 380 -23.44 -2.26 -0.87
C GLN A 380 -23.57 -1.98 0.64
N PRO A 381 -24.78 -2.15 1.22
CA PRO A 381 -24.95 -1.97 2.66
C PRO A 381 -24.03 -2.91 3.45
N GLN A 382 -23.35 -2.35 4.45
CA GLN A 382 -22.35 -3.07 5.23
C GLN A 382 -22.25 -2.50 6.64
N VAL A 383 -21.62 -3.24 7.52
CA VAL A 383 -21.28 -2.79 8.87
C VAL A 383 -19.83 -3.10 9.18
N GLU A 384 -19.19 -2.20 9.88
CA GLU A 384 -17.89 -2.39 10.49
C GLU A 384 -17.99 -2.11 11.99
N VAL A 385 -17.48 -3.04 12.81
CA VAL A 385 -17.46 -2.91 14.28
C VAL A 385 -16.02 -3.07 14.75
N ARG A 386 -15.50 -2.06 15.43
CA ARG A 386 -14.12 -2.03 15.94
C ARG A 386 -14.09 -1.98 17.47
N TYR A 387 -13.03 -2.54 18.03
CA TYR A 387 -12.70 -2.50 19.45
C TYR A 387 -11.21 -2.19 19.60
N HIS A 388 -10.85 -1.29 20.51
CA HIS A 388 -9.45 -1.08 20.86
C HIS A 388 -8.90 -2.33 21.54
N THR A 389 -7.70 -2.72 21.13
CA THR A 389 -6.99 -3.88 21.69
C THR A 389 -5.53 -3.51 22.00
N VAL A 390 -4.70 -4.51 22.13
CA VAL A 390 -3.32 -4.39 22.60
C VAL A 390 -2.32 -4.24 21.44
N PRO A 391 -1.17 -3.62 21.68
CA PRO A 391 -0.11 -3.54 20.68
C PRO A 391 0.48 -4.90 20.35
N ALA A 392 1.21 -4.97 19.24
CA ALA A 392 1.99 -6.13 18.84
C ALA A 392 2.92 -6.58 19.97
N GLY A 393 3.07 -7.90 20.15
CA GLY A 393 3.88 -8.52 21.19
C GLY A 393 3.26 -8.59 22.57
N HIS A 394 2.15 -7.95 22.82
CA HIS A 394 1.39 -8.20 24.04
C HIS A 394 0.87 -9.64 24.04
N LYS A 395 0.88 -10.30 25.20
CA LYS A 395 0.44 -11.71 25.33
C LYS A 395 -0.95 -11.96 24.76
N ASP A 396 -1.84 -11.00 24.85
CA ASP A 396 -3.22 -11.11 24.40
C ASP A 396 -3.37 -10.94 22.88
N SER A 397 -2.38 -10.36 22.18
CA SER A 397 -2.43 -10.22 20.72
C SER A 397 -2.49 -11.58 20.03
N TYR A 398 -1.82 -12.60 20.57
CA TYR A 398 -1.86 -13.97 20.04
C TYR A 398 -3.21 -14.65 20.25
N ALA A 399 -3.85 -14.41 21.39
CA ALA A 399 -5.20 -14.94 21.65
C ALA A 399 -6.26 -14.25 20.78
N LEU A 400 -6.13 -12.93 20.54
CA LEU A 400 -6.98 -12.16 19.62
C LEU A 400 -6.79 -12.62 18.18
N GLU A 401 -5.56 -12.92 17.75
CA GLU A 401 -5.27 -13.47 16.43
C GLU A 401 -5.94 -14.85 16.26
N MET A 402 -5.79 -15.75 17.23
CA MET A 402 -6.44 -17.06 17.19
C MET A 402 -7.97 -16.94 17.22
N MET A 403 -8.52 -15.93 17.91
CA MET A 403 -9.95 -15.64 17.89
C MET A 403 -10.40 -15.21 16.47
N ALA A 404 -9.65 -14.36 15.79
CA ALA A 404 -9.93 -13.95 14.42
C ALA A 404 -9.92 -15.16 13.47
N GLU A 405 -8.94 -16.04 13.60
CA GLU A 405 -8.80 -17.25 12.77
C GLU A 405 -9.95 -18.25 12.98
N ILE A 406 -10.47 -18.39 14.20
CA ILE A 406 -11.68 -19.22 14.50
C ILE A 406 -12.91 -18.66 13.81
N LEU A 407 -13.03 -17.35 13.73
CA LEU A 407 -14.16 -16.65 13.11
C LEU A 407 -14.13 -16.76 11.59
N ASN A 408 -12.95 -16.79 10.98
CA ASN A 408 -12.73 -16.63 9.54
C ASN A 408 -12.73 -17.95 8.75
N GLY A 409 -12.75 -17.79 7.41
CA GLY A 409 -12.67 -18.87 6.44
C GLY A 409 -13.98 -19.65 6.26
N LYS A 410 -14.04 -20.50 5.23
CA LYS A 410 -15.24 -21.29 4.89
C LYS A 410 -15.68 -22.27 5.98
N THR A 411 -14.79 -22.61 6.88
CA THR A 411 -15.08 -23.48 8.04
C THR A 411 -15.17 -22.71 9.35
N GLY A 412 -15.01 -21.39 9.30
CA GLY A 412 -15.11 -20.49 10.44
C GLY A 412 -16.55 -20.16 10.84
N ARG A 413 -16.69 -19.53 11.98
CA ARG A 413 -18.02 -19.27 12.57
C ARG A 413 -18.83 -18.25 11.77
N LEU A 414 -18.20 -17.18 11.26
CA LEU A 414 -18.90 -16.14 10.48
C LEU A 414 -19.49 -16.72 9.19
N TYR A 415 -18.72 -17.53 8.46
CA TYR A 415 -19.24 -18.17 7.26
C TYR A 415 -20.43 -19.07 7.56
N LYS A 416 -20.30 -19.96 8.56
CA LYS A 416 -21.35 -20.92 8.92
C LYS A 416 -22.63 -20.26 9.41
N THR A 417 -22.53 -19.16 10.14
CA THR A 417 -23.70 -18.51 10.74
C THR A 417 -24.34 -17.47 9.85
N MET A 418 -23.55 -16.58 9.24
CA MET A 418 -24.07 -15.41 8.51
C MET A 418 -24.22 -15.66 7.02
N ILE A 419 -23.31 -16.46 6.40
CA ILE A 419 -23.30 -16.66 4.95
C ILE A 419 -24.09 -17.94 4.58
N GLU A 420 -23.75 -19.08 5.17
CA GLU A 420 -24.39 -20.36 4.85
C GLU A 420 -25.70 -20.53 5.65
N GLY A 421 -25.69 -20.29 6.96
CA GLY A 421 -26.83 -20.54 7.84
C GLY A 421 -27.97 -19.56 7.67
N ARG A 422 -27.78 -18.30 8.06
CA ARG A 422 -28.81 -17.25 7.99
C ARG A 422 -28.95 -16.62 6.60
N SER A 423 -27.94 -16.76 5.76
CA SER A 423 -27.88 -16.18 4.41
C SER A 423 -28.12 -14.65 4.38
N ILE A 424 -27.68 -13.93 5.43
CA ILE A 424 -27.82 -12.47 5.58
C ILE A 424 -26.57 -11.70 5.12
N ALA A 425 -25.42 -12.38 4.96
CA ALA A 425 -24.18 -11.78 4.53
C ALA A 425 -23.71 -12.33 3.17
N SER A 426 -23.17 -11.47 2.32
CA SER A 426 -22.41 -11.85 1.12
C SER A 426 -20.93 -12.10 1.46
N SER A 427 -20.43 -11.38 2.45
CA SER A 427 -19.08 -11.55 3.02
C SER A 427 -19.10 -11.21 4.52
N GLY A 428 -18.16 -11.80 5.26
CA GLY A 428 -17.95 -11.46 6.66
C GLY A 428 -16.55 -11.86 7.09
N ARG A 429 -15.86 -10.97 7.81
CA ARG A 429 -14.48 -11.13 8.25
C ARG A 429 -14.27 -10.52 9.62
N ALA A 430 -13.41 -11.14 10.43
CA ALA A 430 -12.85 -10.57 11.63
C ALA A 430 -11.34 -10.41 11.46
N GLN A 431 -10.74 -9.39 12.05
CA GLN A 431 -9.31 -9.13 11.95
C GLN A 431 -8.78 -8.57 13.26
N ASN A 432 -7.65 -9.12 13.71
CA ASN A 432 -6.83 -8.51 14.74
C ASN A 432 -5.71 -7.72 14.06
N ASP A 433 -5.70 -6.39 14.23
CA ASP A 433 -4.65 -5.49 13.71
C ASP A 433 -3.86 -4.94 14.91
N ALA A 434 -2.86 -5.71 15.33
CA ALA A 434 -1.96 -5.34 16.41
C ALA A 434 -0.79 -4.51 15.85
N ARG A 435 -0.86 -3.19 15.98
CA ARG A 435 0.17 -2.25 15.56
C ARG A 435 1.22 -2.05 16.65
N LYS A 436 2.24 -1.24 16.39
CA LYS A 436 3.37 -1.04 17.30
C LYS A 436 2.98 -0.45 18.67
N TYR A 437 2.06 0.50 18.72
CA TYR A 437 1.72 1.25 19.93
C TYR A 437 0.33 0.95 20.48
N ALA A 438 -0.58 0.45 19.68
CA ALA A 438 -1.95 0.06 20.03
C ALA A 438 -2.44 -0.98 19.03
N GLY A 439 -3.59 -1.58 19.29
CA GLY A 439 -4.23 -2.50 18.36
C GLY A 439 -5.72 -2.24 18.24
N LEU A 440 -6.30 -2.83 17.21
CA LEU A 440 -7.74 -2.92 17.05
C LEU A 440 -8.16 -4.36 16.67
N PHE A 441 -9.37 -4.71 17.02
CA PHE A 441 -10.04 -5.86 16.47
C PHE A 441 -11.26 -5.37 15.68
N ALA A 442 -11.36 -5.74 14.41
CA ALA A 442 -12.45 -5.34 13.54
C ALA A 442 -13.29 -6.54 13.12
N PHE A 443 -14.58 -6.34 13.03
CA PHE A 443 -15.53 -7.18 12.30
C PHE A 443 -16.11 -6.36 11.16
N GLU A 444 -16.11 -6.91 9.95
CA GLU A 444 -16.65 -6.30 8.73
C GLU A 444 -17.59 -7.31 8.07
N ALA A 445 -18.75 -6.87 7.61
CA ALA A 445 -19.67 -7.71 6.84
C ALA A 445 -20.52 -6.88 5.87
N GLU A 446 -20.75 -7.45 4.68
CA GLU A 446 -21.66 -6.89 3.69
C GLU A 446 -22.98 -7.68 3.66
N THR A 447 -24.07 -6.99 3.46
CA THR A 447 -25.41 -7.60 3.40
C THR A 447 -25.60 -8.45 2.15
N LYS A 448 -26.53 -9.39 2.22
CA LYS A 448 -27.02 -10.18 1.09
C LYS A 448 -28.53 -10.05 0.96
N GLY A 449 -29.02 -9.79 -0.26
CA GLY A 449 -30.43 -9.59 -0.51
C GLY A 449 -31.01 -8.40 0.26
N ASP A 450 -32.12 -8.63 0.96
CA ASP A 450 -32.83 -7.62 1.75
C ASP A 450 -32.34 -7.49 3.20
N ALA A 451 -31.26 -8.17 3.55
CA ALA A 451 -30.69 -8.06 4.89
C ALA A 451 -30.15 -6.65 5.14
N THR A 452 -30.18 -6.24 6.41
CA THR A 452 -29.72 -4.90 6.82
C THR A 452 -28.41 -4.96 7.58
N PRO A 453 -27.63 -3.85 7.62
CA PRO A 453 -26.42 -3.77 8.43
C PRO A 453 -26.66 -4.08 9.91
N GLU A 454 -27.82 -3.67 10.46
CA GLU A 454 -28.20 -3.91 11.84
C GLU A 454 -28.39 -5.43 12.12
N GLN A 455 -28.87 -6.21 11.15
CA GLN A 455 -28.96 -7.66 11.27
C GLN A 455 -27.59 -8.32 11.31
N LEU A 456 -26.61 -7.80 10.54
CA LEU A 456 -25.22 -8.26 10.57
C LEU A 456 -24.55 -7.89 11.89
N GLU A 457 -24.76 -6.67 12.38
CA GLU A 457 -24.27 -6.20 13.68
C GLU A 457 -24.80 -7.07 14.82
N GLN A 458 -26.10 -7.36 14.84
CA GLN A 458 -26.70 -8.23 15.85
C GLN A 458 -26.15 -9.66 15.77
N ALA A 459 -25.99 -10.20 14.57
CA ALA A 459 -25.40 -11.53 14.38
C ALA A 459 -23.94 -11.60 14.86
N TRP A 460 -23.18 -10.53 14.71
CA TRP A 460 -21.84 -10.40 15.29
C TRP A 460 -21.87 -10.48 16.81
N TYR A 461 -22.74 -9.72 17.46
CA TYR A 461 -22.84 -9.74 18.93
C TYR A 461 -23.25 -11.10 19.47
N GLU A 462 -24.08 -11.85 18.74
CA GLU A 462 -24.44 -13.22 19.12
C GLU A 462 -23.26 -14.17 19.01
N GLU A 463 -22.42 -14.07 17.98
CA GLU A 463 -21.20 -14.88 17.86
C GLU A 463 -20.18 -14.51 18.93
N LEU A 464 -20.02 -13.22 19.21
CA LEU A 464 -19.14 -12.73 20.26
C LEU A 464 -19.59 -13.24 21.64
N LYS A 465 -20.92 -13.21 21.91
CA LYS A 465 -21.47 -13.73 23.15
C LYS A 465 -21.19 -15.23 23.34
N LYS A 466 -21.25 -16.04 22.29
CA LYS A 466 -20.87 -17.47 22.38
C LYS A 466 -19.41 -17.65 22.80
N LEU A 467 -18.50 -16.80 22.31
CA LEU A 467 -17.08 -16.81 22.70
C LEU A 467 -16.87 -16.33 24.14
N GLN A 468 -17.73 -15.43 24.62
CA GLN A 468 -17.71 -14.98 26.02
C GLN A 468 -18.32 -15.99 27.00
N ASP A 469 -19.41 -16.62 26.63
CA ASP A 469 -20.18 -17.51 27.53
C ASP A 469 -19.48 -18.86 27.74
N ALA A 470 -18.82 -19.41 26.72
CA ALA A 470 -18.15 -20.70 26.79
C ALA A 470 -16.79 -20.72 26.11
N PRO A 471 -15.83 -21.52 26.59
CA PRO A 471 -14.60 -21.79 25.88
C PRO A 471 -14.89 -22.39 24.49
N VAL A 472 -14.01 -22.11 23.52
CA VAL A 472 -14.07 -22.75 22.19
C VAL A 472 -13.80 -24.25 22.32
N ASP A 473 -14.43 -25.04 21.46
CA ASP A 473 -14.19 -26.47 21.38
C ASP A 473 -12.74 -26.80 21.07
N GLU A 474 -12.12 -27.72 21.78
CA GLU A 474 -10.71 -28.07 21.62
C GLU A 474 -10.39 -28.60 20.22
N ARG A 475 -11.33 -29.28 19.57
CA ARG A 475 -11.16 -29.76 18.19
C ARG A 475 -11.16 -28.60 17.19
N GLU A 476 -12.04 -27.59 17.43
CA GLU A 476 -12.07 -26.37 16.65
C GLU A 476 -10.75 -25.60 16.78
N LEU A 477 -10.27 -25.40 18.00
CA LEU A 477 -9.01 -24.73 18.28
C LEU A 477 -7.82 -25.47 17.66
N HIS A 478 -7.76 -26.80 17.81
CA HIS A 478 -6.69 -27.61 17.22
C HIS A 478 -6.66 -27.54 15.70
N LYS A 479 -7.83 -27.55 15.04
CA LYS A 479 -7.93 -27.36 13.59
C LYS A 479 -7.31 -26.03 13.16
N VAL A 480 -7.68 -24.93 13.84
CA VAL A 480 -7.20 -23.59 13.52
C VAL A 480 -5.69 -23.46 13.77
N LYS A 481 -5.17 -24.02 14.87
CA LYS A 481 -3.73 -24.08 15.14
C LYS A 481 -2.95 -24.75 14.00
N ASN A 482 -3.47 -25.85 13.46
CA ASN A 482 -2.84 -26.54 12.34
C ASN A 482 -2.88 -25.71 11.03
N GLN A 483 -3.98 -24.99 10.79
CA GLN A 483 -4.08 -24.06 9.65
C GLN A 483 -3.06 -22.93 9.76
N VAL A 484 -2.98 -22.25 10.90
CA VAL A 484 -2.03 -21.18 11.16
C VAL A 484 -0.57 -21.65 11.00
N ALA A 485 -0.25 -22.85 11.50
CA ALA A 485 1.09 -23.44 11.33
C ALA A 485 1.41 -23.71 9.86
N ALA A 486 0.46 -24.27 9.09
CA ALA A 486 0.63 -24.53 7.67
C ALA A 486 0.78 -23.23 6.85
N ASP A 487 0.02 -22.20 7.18
CA ASP A 487 0.10 -20.90 6.52
C ASP A 487 1.41 -20.19 6.84
N SER A 488 1.87 -20.22 8.08
CA SER A 488 3.18 -19.71 8.46
C SER A 488 4.30 -20.39 7.68
N TYR A 489 4.26 -21.71 7.55
CA TYR A 489 5.24 -22.46 6.76
C TYR A 489 5.24 -22.03 5.29
N ARG A 490 4.06 -21.93 4.65
CA ARG A 490 3.94 -21.52 3.24
C ARG A 490 4.50 -20.13 2.97
N ARG A 491 4.28 -19.18 3.88
CA ARG A 491 4.80 -17.80 3.75
C ARG A 491 6.32 -17.74 3.81
N LEU A 492 6.99 -18.66 4.49
CA LEU A 492 8.45 -18.70 4.59
C LEU A 492 9.15 -19.29 3.34
N GLN A 493 8.42 -19.88 2.40
CA GLN A 493 9.00 -20.54 1.23
C GLN A 493 9.48 -19.55 0.17
N SER A 494 8.87 -18.39 0.02
CA SER A 494 9.27 -17.35 -0.93
C SER A 494 10.27 -16.39 -0.30
N ASN A 495 11.39 -16.10 -1.00
CA ASN A 495 12.36 -15.09 -0.58
C ASN A 495 11.70 -13.73 -0.39
N PHE A 496 10.82 -13.33 -1.32
CA PHE A 496 10.09 -12.07 -1.25
C PHE A 496 9.14 -12.00 -0.05
N PHE A 497 8.32 -13.02 0.18
CA PHE A 497 7.42 -13.00 1.32
C PHE A 497 8.17 -13.04 2.65
N LEU A 498 9.28 -13.75 2.73
CA LEU A 498 10.14 -13.76 3.91
C LEU A 498 10.77 -12.39 4.17
N LEU A 499 11.25 -11.73 3.12
CA LEU A 499 11.76 -10.36 3.17
C LEU A 499 10.72 -9.40 3.80
N VAL A 500 9.49 -9.42 3.29
CA VAL A 500 8.40 -8.56 3.77
C VAL A 500 8.02 -8.88 5.22
N GLN A 501 7.94 -10.17 5.60
CA GLN A 501 7.65 -10.56 6.98
C GLN A 501 8.73 -10.12 7.96
N LEU A 502 10.01 -10.21 7.57
CA LEU A 502 11.12 -9.69 8.37
C LEU A 502 11.02 -8.18 8.56
N ALA A 503 10.64 -7.43 7.51
CA ALA A 503 10.45 -5.99 7.59
C ALA A 503 9.33 -5.61 8.57
N TYR A 504 8.18 -6.27 8.47
CA TYR A 504 7.07 -6.06 9.42
C TYR A 504 7.44 -6.43 10.85
N ALA A 505 8.01 -7.62 11.08
CA ALA A 505 8.39 -8.05 12.42
C ALA A 505 9.42 -7.08 13.04
N GLU A 506 10.42 -6.64 12.26
CA GLU A 506 11.45 -5.71 12.72
C GLU A 506 10.91 -4.30 12.99
N SER A 507 9.90 -3.84 12.26
CA SER A 507 9.28 -2.53 12.50
C SER A 507 8.41 -2.51 13.74
N MET A 508 7.62 -3.58 13.97
CA MET A 508 6.71 -3.68 15.10
C MET A 508 7.46 -3.93 16.42
N MET A 509 8.42 -4.85 16.42
CA MET A 509 9.18 -5.24 17.62
C MET A 509 10.62 -5.66 17.31
N SER A 510 10.77 -6.83 16.70
CA SER A 510 12.04 -7.45 16.32
C SER A 510 11.79 -8.58 15.33
N TRP A 511 12.70 -8.78 14.39
CA TRP A 511 12.66 -9.90 13.45
C TRP A 511 12.55 -11.28 14.16
N ARG A 512 12.99 -11.38 15.42
CA ARG A 512 12.93 -12.63 16.23
C ARG A 512 11.51 -13.11 16.43
N GLU A 513 10.55 -12.19 16.38
CA GLU A 513 9.12 -12.53 16.48
C GLU A 513 8.66 -13.47 15.37
N LEU A 514 9.29 -13.42 14.19
CA LEU A 514 9.02 -14.35 13.10
C LEU A 514 9.20 -15.83 13.53
N ASN A 515 10.19 -16.10 14.38
CA ASN A 515 10.47 -17.44 14.91
C ASN A 515 9.70 -17.76 16.22
N GLU A 516 9.29 -16.75 16.96
CA GLU A 516 8.63 -16.90 18.26
C GLU A 516 7.11 -16.93 18.17
N ALA A 517 6.52 -16.11 17.29
CA ALA A 517 5.06 -16.01 17.15
C ALA A 517 4.37 -17.36 16.88
N PRO A 518 4.89 -18.25 16.02
CA PRO A 518 4.27 -19.57 15.82
C PRO A 518 4.15 -20.40 17.10
N LYS A 519 5.15 -20.35 17.99
CA LYS A 519 5.14 -21.04 19.28
C LYS A 519 4.11 -20.44 20.23
N LYS A 520 4.05 -19.10 20.28
CA LYS A 520 3.10 -18.36 21.13
C LYS A 520 1.66 -18.61 20.65
N LEU A 521 1.40 -18.62 19.35
CA LEU A 521 0.09 -18.96 18.77
C LEU A 521 -0.33 -20.41 19.09
N GLN A 522 0.60 -21.37 19.00
CA GLN A 522 0.33 -22.76 19.38
C GLN A 522 0.06 -22.92 20.88
N ALA A 523 0.61 -22.08 21.74
CA ALA A 523 0.40 -22.11 23.18
C ALA A 523 -0.95 -21.52 23.62
N VAL A 524 -1.67 -20.77 22.78
CA VAL A 524 -2.98 -20.18 23.11
C VAL A 524 -3.98 -21.28 23.49
N THR A 525 -4.69 -21.09 24.59
CA THR A 525 -5.72 -22.01 25.09
C THR A 525 -7.13 -21.50 24.79
N ALA A 526 -8.12 -22.40 24.86
CA ALA A 526 -9.53 -22.02 24.75
C ALA A 526 -9.96 -21.02 25.84
N ALA A 527 -9.37 -21.13 27.04
CA ALA A 527 -9.59 -20.19 28.13
C ALA A 527 -8.99 -18.78 27.83
N ASP A 528 -7.86 -18.71 27.13
CA ASP A 528 -7.28 -17.41 26.71
C ASP A 528 -8.20 -16.70 25.72
N ILE A 529 -8.77 -17.41 24.75
CA ILE A 529 -9.73 -16.86 23.79
C ILE A 529 -10.97 -16.33 24.50
N GLN A 530 -11.54 -17.11 25.41
CA GLN A 530 -12.70 -16.67 26.21
C GLN A 530 -12.36 -15.44 27.06
N ARG A 531 -11.19 -15.41 27.67
CA ARG A 531 -10.73 -14.29 28.48
C ARG A 531 -10.60 -13.00 27.66
N VAL A 532 -9.96 -13.03 26.50
CA VAL A 532 -9.85 -11.84 25.66
C VAL A 532 -11.20 -11.40 25.10
N ALA A 533 -12.08 -12.35 24.73
CA ALA A 533 -13.45 -12.04 24.33
C ALA A 533 -14.24 -11.29 25.42
N LYS A 534 -14.02 -11.60 26.69
CA LYS A 534 -14.62 -10.87 27.83
C LYS A 534 -13.94 -9.54 28.11
N SER A 535 -12.62 -9.43 27.90
CA SER A 535 -11.83 -8.28 28.35
C SER A 535 -11.90 -7.08 27.41
N TYR A 536 -12.03 -7.29 26.11
CA TYR A 536 -11.89 -6.23 25.11
C TYR A 536 -13.21 -5.87 24.41
N PHE A 537 -14.20 -6.75 24.41
CA PHE A 537 -15.40 -6.61 23.58
C PHE A 537 -16.63 -6.20 24.39
N ASP A 538 -16.50 -5.13 25.17
CA ASP A 538 -17.63 -4.51 25.85
C ASP A 538 -18.19 -3.30 25.05
N VAL A 539 -19.40 -2.86 25.42
CA VAL A 539 -20.10 -1.81 24.70
C VAL A 539 -19.37 -0.47 24.75
N THR A 540 -18.64 -0.19 25.83
CA THR A 540 -17.94 1.09 26.00
C THR A 540 -16.68 1.19 25.14
N ASN A 541 -16.12 0.04 24.76
CA ASN A 541 -14.95 -0.07 23.88
C ASN A 541 -15.33 -0.24 22.40
N ARG A 542 -16.61 -0.15 22.06
CA ARG A 542 -17.13 -0.46 20.73
C ARG A 542 -17.30 0.80 19.89
N SER A 543 -16.83 0.74 18.63
CA SER A 543 -17.11 1.75 17.61
C SER A 543 -17.75 1.06 16.40
N VAL A 544 -18.85 1.63 15.89
CA VAL A 544 -19.65 1.04 14.81
C VAL A 544 -19.77 2.02 13.66
N ALA A 545 -19.44 1.58 12.45
CA ALA A 545 -19.77 2.27 11.21
C ALA A 545 -20.83 1.49 10.45
N THR A 546 -21.97 2.10 10.23
CA THR A 546 -23.09 1.56 9.45
C THR A 546 -23.15 2.29 8.11
N TYR A 547 -23.08 1.52 7.02
CA TYR A 547 -23.13 2.03 5.66
C TYR A 547 -24.44 1.60 5.03
N LYS A 548 -25.28 2.58 4.67
CA LYS A 548 -26.60 2.38 4.05
C LYS A 548 -26.58 2.85 2.61
N ARG A 549 -27.27 2.11 1.73
CA ARG A 549 -27.42 2.56 0.36
C ARG A 549 -28.35 3.78 0.33
N LYS A 550 -27.92 4.82 -0.39
CA LYS A 550 -28.74 6.02 -0.59
C LYS A 550 -30.01 5.67 -1.34
N ALA A 551 -31.15 6.19 -0.89
CA ALA A 551 -32.44 5.96 -1.56
C ALA A 551 -32.38 6.43 -3.04
N GLY A 552 -32.81 5.57 -3.95
CA GLY A 552 -32.76 5.82 -5.41
C GLY A 552 -31.43 5.46 -6.09
N ALA A 553 -30.38 5.09 -5.36
CA ALA A 553 -29.20 4.48 -5.96
C ALA A 553 -29.55 3.08 -6.46
N ALA A 554 -29.32 2.81 -7.75
CA ALA A 554 -29.57 1.49 -8.33
C ALA A 554 -28.69 0.45 -7.63
N ALA A 555 -29.25 -0.72 -7.32
CA ALA A 555 -28.42 -1.87 -6.99
C ALA A 555 -27.45 -2.06 -8.17
N SER A 556 -26.18 -2.35 -7.89
CA SER A 556 -25.25 -2.71 -8.96
C SER A 556 -25.85 -3.90 -9.71
N ASP A 557 -26.40 -3.67 -10.91
CA ASP A 557 -27.03 -4.69 -11.75
C ASP A 557 -26.02 -5.66 -12.37
N ASP A 558 -24.76 -5.62 -11.92
CA ASP A 558 -23.71 -6.51 -12.37
C ASP A 558 -23.55 -7.69 -11.37
N PRO A 559 -24.28 -8.81 -11.61
CA PRO A 559 -24.22 -9.97 -10.70
C PRO A 559 -22.82 -10.60 -10.67
N GLU A 560 -21.99 -10.38 -11.68
CA GLU A 560 -20.62 -10.90 -11.74
C GLU A 560 -19.67 -10.05 -10.90
N LEU A 561 -19.86 -8.72 -10.90
CA LEU A 561 -19.16 -7.85 -9.97
C LEU A 561 -19.52 -8.22 -8.52
N ALA A 562 -20.79 -8.48 -8.25
CA ALA A 562 -21.27 -8.91 -6.95
C ALA A 562 -20.70 -10.27 -6.51
N ALA A 563 -20.36 -11.15 -7.43
CA ALA A 563 -19.77 -12.45 -7.17
C ALA A 563 -18.27 -12.38 -6.81
N LEU A 564 -17.58 -11.27 -7.09
CA LEU A 564 -16.19 -11.09 -6.73
C LEU A 564 -16.03 -10.96 -5.20
N PRO A 565 -14.89 -11.41 -4.63
CA PRO A 565 -14.54 -11.10 -3.25
C PRO A 565 -14.56 -9.59 -2.97
N ALA A 566 -15.09 -9.17 -1.81
CA ALA A 566 -15.28 -7.77 -1.44
C ALA A 566 -14.06 -6.85 -1.70
N PRO A 567 -12.82 -7.25 -1.33
CA PRO A 567 -11.63 -6.41 -1.58
C PRO A 567 -11.33 -6.19 -3.07
N MET A 568 -11.86 -7.04 -3.95
CA MET A 568 -11.64 -6.95 -5.40
C MET A 568 -12.70 -6.14 -6.12
N ARG A 569 -13.90 -6.00 -5.56
CA ARG A 569 -15.04 -5.34 -6.23
C ARG A 569 -14.77 -3.88 -6.53
N ALA A 570 -14.28 -3.12 -5.56
CA ALA A 570 -13.98 -1.70 -5.75
C ALA A 570 -12.97 -1.50 -6.88
N ARG A 571 -11.89 -2.30 -6.88
CA ARG A 571 -10.87 -2.27 -7.92
C ARG A 571 -11.40 -2.72 -9.28
N ALA A 572 -12.20 -3.79 -9.31
CA ALA A 572 -12.83 -4.28 -10.54
C ALA A 572 -13.82 -3.25 -11.13
N LYS A 573 -14.63 -2.60 -10.28
CA LYS A 573 -15.54 -1.52 -10.69
C LYS A 573 -14.76 -0.33 -11.27
N GLN A 574 -13.67 0.07 -10.63
CA GLN A 574 -12.80 1.15 -11.12
C GLN A 574 -12.16 0.81 -12.46
N MET A 575 -11.58 -0.39 -12.60
CA MET A 575 -10.98 -0.84 -13.86
C MET A 575 -12.02 -0.96 -14.98
N ALA A 576 -13.21 -1.46 -14.68
CA ALA A 576 -14.31 -1.53 -15.65
C ALA A 576 -14.78 -0.13 -16.10
N ALA A 577 -14.80 0.86 -15.18
CA ALA A 577 -15.11 2.24 -15.52
C ALA A 577 -14.02 2.88 -16.41
N GLN A 578 -12.74 2.58 -16.18
CA GLN A 578 -11.64 3.00 -17.06
C GLN A 578 -11.75 2.38 -18.45
N LEU A 579 -12.09 1.09 -18.54
CA LEU A 579 -12.36 0.44 -19.83
C LEU A 579 -13.50 1.11 -20.58
N GLY A 580 -14.54 1.56 -19.88
CA GLY A 580 -15.66 2.32 -20.48
C GLY A 580 -15.22 3.64 -21.15
N GLN A 581 -14.09 4.22 -20.74
CA GLN A 581 -13.53 5.46 -21.32
C GLN A 581 -12.62 5.19 -22.53
N MET A 582 -12.15 3.96 -22.74
CA MET A 582 -11.36 3.61 -23.92
C MET A 582 -12.23 3.67 -25.17
N GLN A 583 -11.73 4.37 -26.18
CA GLN A 583 -12.47 4.60 -27.46
C GLN A 583 -11.78 3.95 -28.66
N ASP A 584 -10.54 3.49 -28.52
CA ASP A 584 -9.78 2.85 -29.59
C ASP A 584 -9.86 1.32 -29.50
N PRO A 585 -10.53 0.65 -30.49
CA PRO A 585 -10.59 -0.81 -30.50
C PRO A 585 -9.23 -1.50 -30.64
N ALA A 586 -8.24 -0.84 -31.26
CA ALA A 586 -6.91 -1.44 -31.44
C ALA A 586 -6.15 -1.47 -30.12
N GLU A 587 -6.22 -0.39 -29.33
CA GLU A 587 -5.63 -0.33 -28.00
C GLU A 587 -6.25 -1.37 -27.06
N LEU A 588 -7.56 -1.55 -27.15
CA LEU A 588 -8.27 -2.53 -26.32
C LEU A 588 -7.90 -3.98 -26.70
N ARG A 589 -7.74 -4.29 -28.00
CA ARG A 589 -7.26 -5.61 -28.44
C ARG A 589 -5.85 -5.89 -27.94
N GLN A 590 -4.96 -4.91 -28.04
CA GLN A 590 -3.59 -5.06 -27.53
C GLN A 590 -3.56 -5.31 -26.02
N ALA A 591 -4.41 -4.61 -25.25
CA ALA A 591 -4.54 -4.83 -23.82
C ALA A 591 -5.10 -6.24 -23.49
N MET A 592 -6.05 -6.74 -24.30
CA MET A 592 -6.58 -8.11 -24.14
C MET A 592 -5.52 -9.17 -24.43
N GLU A 593 -4.73 -9.03 -25.50
CA GLU A 593 -3.63 -9.94 -25.82
C GLU A 593 -2.57 -9.97 -24.72
N ALA A 594 -2.18 -8.80 -24.21
CA ALA A 594 -1.24 -8.68 -23.11
C ALA A 594 -1.77 -9.37 -21.85
N MET A 595 -3.05 -9.21 -21.54
CA MET A 595 -3.70 -9.85 -20.41
C MET A 595 -3.77 -11.39 -20.59
N GLU A 596 -4.09 -11.89 -21.78
CA GLU A 596 -4.11 -13.33 -22.09
C GLU A 596 -2.72 -13.95 -21.96
N GLY A 597 -1.67 -13.26 -22.41
CA GLY A 597 -0.28 -13.71 -22.24
C GLY A 597 0.13 -13.89 -20.77
N GLN A 598 -0.54 -13.22 -19.85
CA GLN A 598 -0.28 -13.34 -18.40
C GLN A 598 -1.20 -14.34 -17.69
N ALA A 599 -2.18 -14.93 -18.36
CA ALA A 599 -3.21 -15.79 -17.76
C ALA A 599 -2.64 -16.97 -16.96
N ALA A 600 -1.54 -17.59 -17.45
CA ALA A 600 -0.88 -18.71 -16.77
C ALA A 600 -0.17 -18.31 -15.46
N GLN A 601 0.16 -17.04 -15.28
CA GLN A 601 0.88 -16.50 -14.13
C GLN A 601 -0.05 -15.89 -13.08
N VAL A 602 -1.35 -15.81 -13.34
CA VAL A 602 -2.33 -15.23 -12.43
C VAL A 602 -2.50 -16.09 -11.18
N PRO A 603 -2.23 -15.55 -9.98
CA PRO A 603 -2.43 -16.28 -8.74
C PRO A 603 -3.88 -16.75 -8.58
N PRO A 604 -4.12 -17.94 -8.00
CA PRO A 604 -5.48 -18.51 -7.86
C PRO A 604 -6.50 -17.55 -7.22
N GLN A 605 -6.07 -16.76 -6.25
CA GLN A 605 -6.92 -15.77 -5.59
C GLN A 605 -7.33 -14.60 -6.50
N MET A 606 -6.56 -14.28 -7.55
CA MET A 606 -6.84 -13.19 -8.48
C MET A 606 -7.61 -13.65 -9.72
N LYS A 607 -7.76 -14.96 -9.94
CA LYS A 607 -8.49 -15.50 -11.10
C LYS A 607 -9.90 -14.94 -11.26
N PRO A 608 -10.74 -14.82 -10.21
CA PRO A 608 -12.10 -14.28 -10.38
C PRO A 608 -12.10 -12.85 -10.93
N MET A 609 -11.18 -12.00 -10.48
CA MET A 609 -11.06 -10.63 -10.99
C MET A 609 -10.52 -10.61 -12.43
N PHE A 610 -9.59 -11.49 -12.75
CA PHE A 610 -9.04 -11.64 -14.09
C PHE A 610 -10.13 -12.02 -15.11
N GLU A 611 -10.96 -13.03 -14.82
CA GLU A 611 -12.07 -13.46 -15.68
C GLU A 611 -13.12 -12.36 -15.84
N TYR A 612 -13.47 -11.66 -14.76
CA TYR A 612 -14.37 -10.53 -14.81
C TYR A 612 -13.85 -9.43 -15.76
N MET A 613 -12.60 -9.04 -15.63
CA MET A 613 -11.99 -7.99 -16.46
C MET A 613 -11.88 -8.42 -17.93
N LYS A 614 -11.51 -9.66 -18.19
CA LYS A 614 -11.48 -10.22 -19.55
C LYS A 614 -12.85 -10.10 -20.24
N LYS A 615 -13.90 -10.44 -19.52
CA LYS A 615 -15.27 -10.32 -20.02
C LYS A 615 -15.66 -8.87 -20.30
N LYS A 616 -15.36 -7.93 -19.37
CA LYS A 616 -15.66 -6.50 -19.55
C LYS A 616 -14.91 -5.88 -20.73
N MET A 617 -13.67 -6.29 -20.96
CA MET A 617 -12.91 -5.88 -22.15
C MET A 617 -13.56 -6.39 -23.45
N ALA A 618 -13.99 -7.65 -23.48
CA ALA A 618 -14.68 -8.22 -24.63
C ALA A 618 -16.03 -7.52 -24.91
N GLU A 619 -16.82 -7.26 -23.86
CA GLU A 619 -18.09 -6.51 -23.97
C GLU A 619 -17.83 -5.09 -24.52
N ARG A 620 -16.79 -4.41 -24.05
CA ARG A 620 -16.44 -3.06 -24.53
C ARG A 620 -15.95 -3.07 -25.98
N LEU A 621 -15.14 -4.03 -26.37
CA LEU A 621 -14.69 -4.18 -27.75
C LEU A 621 -15.86 -4.40 -28.70
N GLN A 622 -16.81 -5.27 -28.34
CA GLN A 622 -18.02 -5.50 -29.10
C GLN A 622 -18.88 -4.24 -29.25
N GLN A 623 -19.00 -3.42 -28.19
CA GLN A 623 -19.70 -2.14 -28.24
C GLN A 623 -19.04 -1.16 -29.23
N LEU A 624 -17.71 -1.05 -29.19
CA LEU A 624 -16.97 -0.15 -30.08
C LEU A 624 -17.06 -0.60 -31.55
N GLU A 625 -17.02 -1.89 -31.80
CA GLU A 625 -17.15 -2.46 -33.16
C GLU A 625 -18.56 -2.39 -33.74
N SER A 626 -19.58 -2.48 -32.89
CA SER A 626 -20.99 -2.39 -33.31
C SER A 626 -21.49 -0.95 -33.47
N GLY A 627 -20.73 0.06 -33.08
CA GLY A 627 -21.15 1.46 -33.09
C GLY A 627 -22.30 1.79 -32.13
N ALA A 628 -22.62 0.89 -31.21
CA ALA A 628 -23.66 1.07 -30.21
C ALA A 628 -23.23 2.09 -29.15
N ALA A 629 -24.07 3.09 -28.88
CA ALA A 629 -23.85 4.02 -27.79
C ALA A 629 -23.76 3.28 -26.45
N PRO A 630 -22.93 3.76 -25.51
CA PRO A 630 -22.82 3.13 -24.19
C PRO A 630 -24.19 3.08 -23.52
N ALA A 631 -24.60 1.91 -23.08
CA ALA A 631 -25.82 1.72 -22.32
C ALA A 631 -25.72 2.46 -20.99
N GLY A 632 -26.51 3.54 -20.87
CA GLY A 632 -26.93 4.18 -19.61
C GLY A 632 -25.86 4.84 -18.74
N LYS A 633 -26.06 6.13 -18.56
CA LYS A 633 -25.48 6.94 -17.47
C LYS A 633 -25.92 6.46 -16.09
#